data_6e195f092cd2e9b2a7ac5f1c071fc1ee
#
_entry.id   6e195f092cd2e9b2a7ac5f1c071fc1ee
#
_cell.length_a   1.000
_cell.length_b   1.000
_cell.length_c   1.000
_cell.angle_alpha   90.00
_cell.angle_beta   90.00
_cell.angle_gamma   90.00
#
_symmetry.space_group_name_H-M   'P 1'
#
loop_
_entity.id
_entity.type
_entity.pdbx_description
1 polymer ?
#
loop_
_entity_poly.entity_id
_entity_poly.type
_entity_poly.pdbx_seq_one_letter_code
_entity_poly.pdbx_strand_id
1 'polypeptide(L)'
;MRIKLFIPGPVDVGADVLEKLATTQIAHRSKTATILQENISKKLQKLMYTEDLIILSTSSGSGIMEMAIRSCTKKRAAVFSVGAFGDRWFKMAKTNNIPADVFKSELGQPTTPEMVEAALQ
;
A
#
# COMPACT_ATOMS: atom_id res chain seq x y z
N MET A 1 9.47 20.79 -24.42
CA MET A 1 9.90 19.39 -24.22
C MET A 1 9.28 18.91 -22.91
N ARG A 2 8.48 17.83 -22.93
CA ARG A 2 7.88 17.28 -21.69
C ARG A 2 8.93 16.39 -21.02
N ILE A 3 9.26 16.68 -19.76
CA ILE A 3 10.14 15.85 -18.93
C ILE A 3 9.34 14.62 -18.48
N LYS A 4 9.86 13.42 -18.76
CA LYS A 4 9.29 12.18 -18.23
C LYS A 4 9.90 11.87 -16.86
N LEU A 5 9.05 11.45 -15.92
CA LEU A 5 9.47 11.11 -14.57
C LEU A 5 9.82 9.63 -14.49
N PHE A 6 11.06 9.31 -14.11
CA PHE A 6 11.56 7.95 -13.85
C PHE A 6 11.97 7.83 -12.36
N ILE A 7 11.02 8.12 -11.46
CA ILE A 7 11.22 8.11 -10.02
C ILE A 7 10.10 7.27 -9.36
N PRO A 8 10.27 6.80 -8.13
CA PRO A 8 9.25 6.00 -7.43
C PRO A 8 7.92 6.74 -7.22
N GLY A 9 7.93 8.04 -7.23
CA GLY A 9 6.77 8.93 -7.17
C GLY A 9 7.18 10.39 -6.96
N PRO A 10 6.41 11.36 -7.48
CA PRO A 10 5.25 11.19 -8.35
C PRO A 10 5.61 10.60 -9.72
N VAL A 11 4.64 9.95 -10.36
CA VAL A 11 4.81 9.32 -11.68
C VAL A 11 4.04 10.09 -12.76
N ASP A 12 4.42 9.89 -14.03
CA ASP A 12 3.63 10.39 -15.15
C ASP A 12 2.26 9.72 -15.19
N VAL A 13 1.22 10.54 -15.32
CA VAL A 13 -0.16 10.09 -15.45
C VAL A 13 -0.60 10.22 -16.90
N GLY A 14 -1.26 9.19 -17.43
CA GLY A 14 -1.80 9.19 -18.78
C GLY A 14 -2.86 10.30 -18.99
N ALA A 15 -2.92 10.84 -20.20
CA ALA A 15 -3.85 11.93 -20.51
C ALA A 15 -5.32 11.54 -20.28
N ASP A 16 -5.68 10.31 -20.62
CA ASP A 16 -7.00 9.71 -20.41
C ASP A 16 -7.39 9.68 -18.91
N VAL A 17 -6.45 9.41 -18.03
CA VAL A 17 -6.66 9.44 -16.56
C VAL A 17 -6.83 10.88 -16.08
N LEU A 18 -5.99 11.82 -16.56
CA LEU A 18 -6.09 13.23 -16.21
C LEU A 18 -7.43 13.84 -16.64
N GLU A 19 -7.94 13.48 -17.83
CA GLU A 19 -9.26 13.88 -18.30
C GLU A 19 -10.39 13.41 -17.36
N LYS A 20 -10.26 12.20 -16.80
CA LYS A 20 -11.23 11.69 -15.81
C LYS A 20 -11.19 12.47 -14.49
N LEU A 21 -10.03 12.93 -14.06
CA LEU A 21 -9.89 13.78 -12.88
C LEU A 21 -10.55 15.17 -13.08
N ALA A 22 -10.64 15.65 -14.32
CA ALA A 22 -11.27 16.92 -14.68
C ALA A 22 -12.79 16.84 -14.86
N THR A 23 -13.42 15.66 -14.71
CA THR A 23 -14.86 15.51 -14.84
C THR A 23 -15.62 16.09 -13.65
N THR A 24 -16.88 16.47 -13.86
CA THR A 24 -17.76 16.98 -12.81
C THR A 24 -17.90 15.94 -11.68
N GLN A 25 -17.81 16.42 -10.45
CA GLN A 25 -17.99 15.60 -9.25
C GLN A 25 -19.43 15.07 -9.15
N ILE A 26 -19.57 13.87 -8.63
CA ILE A 26 -20.86 13.22 -8.35
C ILE A 26 -21.12 13.22 -6.83
N ALA A 27 -22.39 13.27 -6.46
CA ALA A 27 -22.77 13.20 -5.04
C ALA A 27 -22.37 11.83 -4.46
N HIS A 28 -21.59 11.84 -3.39
CA HIS A 28 -21.00 10.63 -2.79
C HIS A 28 -22.00 9.59 -2.28
N ARG A 29 -23.25 9.99 -2.02
CA ARG A 29 -24.38 9.10 -1.60
C ARG A 29 -25.35 8.78 -2.71
N SER A 30 -25.04 9.13 -3.95
CA SER A 30 -25.90 8.82 -5.11
C SER A 30 -25.73 7.36 -5.56
N LYS A 31 -26.75 6.83 -6.24
CA LYS A 31 -26.68 5.51 -6.90
C LYS A 31 -25.50 5.44 -7.89
N THR A 32 -25.24 6.55 -8.58
CA THR A 32 -24.10 6.66 -9.51
C THR A 32 -22.76 6.46 -8.80
N ALA A 33 -22.58 7.05 -7.62
CA ALA A 33 -21.36 6.88 -6.83
C ALA A 33 -21.21 5.43 -6.34
N THR A 34 -22.31 4.80 -5.91
CA THR A 34 -22.30 3.37 -5.51
C THR A 34 -21.87 2.47 -6.66
N ILE A 35 -22.47 2.63 -7.83
CA ILE A 35 -22.13 1.84 -9.02
C ILE A 35 -20.65 2.06 -9.42
N LEU A 36 -20.18 3.30 -9.38
CA LEU A 36 -18.79 3.61 -9.67
C LEU A 36 -17.84 2.89 -8.71
N GLN A 37 -18.12 2.97 -7.41
CA GLN A 37 -17.34 2.30 -6.36
C GLN A 37 -17.30 0.77 -6.55
N GLU A 38 -18.44 0.14 -6.79
CA GLU A 38 -18.55 -1.30 -7.05
C GLU A 38 -17.73 -1.73 -8.27
N ASN A 39 -17.82 -0.97 -9.35
CA ASN A 39 -17.09 -1.25 -10.58
C ASN A 39 -15.57 -1.12 -10.37
N ILE A 40 -15.11 -0.13 -9.62
CA ILE A 40 -13.69 0.04 -9.26
C ILE A 40 -13.24 -1.15 -8.43
N SER A 41 -13.97 -1.52 -7.38
CA SER A 41 -13.64 -2.65 -6.50
C SER A 41 -13.54 -3.96 -7.27
N LYS A 42 -14.49 -4.27 -8.14
CA LYS A 42 -14.47 -5.47 -8.99
C LYS A 42 -13.26 -5.50 -9.93
N LYS A 43 -12.90 -4.36 -10.53
CA LYS A 43 -11.72 -4.27 -11.39
C LYS A 43 -10.42 -4.47 -10.61
N LEU A 44 -10.33 -3.91 -9.41
CA LEU A 44 -9.18 -4.09 -8.52
C LEU A 44 -9.07 -5.53 -8.00
N GLN A 45 -10.18 -6.16 -7.62
CA GLN A 45 -10.19 -7.58 -7.26
C GLN A 45 -9.61 -8.44 -8.39
N LYS A 46 -10.05 -8.21 -9.63
CA LYS A 46 -9.50 -8.91 -10.80
C LYS A 46 -8.01 -8.65 -11.00
N LEU A 47 -7.57 -7.40 -10.84
CA LEU A 47 -6.17 -7.01 -10.98
C LEU A 47 -5.27 -7.64 -9.90
N MET A 48 -5.79 -7.75 -8.68
CA MET A 48 -5.07 -8.28 -7.51
C MET A 48 -5.28 -9.80 -7.29
N TYR A 49 -5.99 -10.46 -8.20
CA TYR A 49 -6.30 -11.92 -8.10
C TYR A 49 -6.92 -12.31 -6.76
N THR A 50 -7.89 -11.54 -6.27
CA THR A 50 -8.57 -11.78 -5.00
C THR A 50 -10.07 -11.60 -5.12
N GLU A 51 -10.82 -12.25 -4.24
CA GLU A 51 -12.27 -12.05 -4.01
C GLU A 51 -12.54 -11.24 -2.73
N ASP A 52 -11.49 -10.91 -1.98
CA ASP A 52 -11.58 -10.16 -0.74
C ASP A 52 -12.08 -8.73 -0.96
N LEU A 53 -12.55 -8.12 0.11
CA LEU A 53 -13.02 -6.75 0.12
C LEU A 53 -11.88 -5.77 -0.21
N ILE A 54 -12.08 -4.96 -1.23
CA ILE A 54 -11.17 -3.86 -1.57
C ILE A 54 -11.64 -2.57 -0.91
N ILE A 55 -10.82 -2.04 -0.03
CA ILE A 55 -11.06 -0.75 0.62
C ILE A 55 -10.21 0.32 -0.06
N LEU A 56 -10.89 1.35 -0.60
CA LEU A 56 -10.23 2.52 -1.17
C LEU A 56 -10.03 3.58 -0.11
N SER A 57 -8.83 4.13 -0.01
CA SER A 57 -8.52 5.20 0.95
C SER A 57 -7.91 6.40 0.24
N THR A 58 -8.35 7.60 0.58
CA THR A 58 -7.78 8.87 0.14
C THR A 58 -6.62 9.30 1.04
N SER A 59 -5.70 8.39 1.31
CA SER A 59 -4.53 8.64 2.14
C SER A 59 -3.22 8.40 1.38
N SER A 60 -2.10 8.79 1.98
CA SER A 60 -0.79 8.40 1.49
C SER A 60 -0.55 6.89 1.66
N GLY A 61 0.38 6.31 0.89
CA GLY A 61 0.81 4.92 1.13
C GLY A 61 1.28 4.68 2.56
N SER A 62 1.89 5.67 3.22
CA SER A 62 2.26 5.57 4.64
C SER A 62 1.04 5.46 5.55
N GLY A 63 -0.07 6.15 5.25
CA GLY A 63 -1.32 5.99 5.99
C GLY A 63 -1.92 4.59 5.87
N ILE A 64 -1.83 3.99 4.68
CA ILE A 64 -2.24 2.58 4.49
C ILE A 64 -1.33 1.62 5.26
N MET A 65 -0.01 1.85 5.25
CA MET A 65 0.93 1.06 6.04
C MET A 65 0.60 1.12 7.54
N GLU A 66 0.30 2.30 8.06
CA GLU A 66 -0.10 2.47 9.47
C GLU A 66 -1.41 1.74 9.77
N MET A 67 -2.40 1.88 8.92
CA MET A 67 -3.67 1.16 9.06
C MET A 67 -3.44 -0.35 9.10
N ALA A 68 -2.65 -0.89 8.17
CA ALA A 68 -2.35 -2.31 8.09
C ALA A 68 -1.64 -2.83 9.36
N ILE A 69 -0.58 -2.16 9.81
CA ILE A 69 0.18 -2.63 10.97
C ILE A 69 -0.65 -2.58 12.27
N ARG A 70 -1.51 -1.58 12.41
CA ARG A 70 -2.41 -1.46 13.58
C ARG A 70 -3.53 -2.48 13.55
N SER A 71 -4.08 -2.78 12.39
CA SER A 71 -5.23 -3.68 12.26
C SER A 71 -4.83 -5.15 12.19
N CYS A 72 -3.69 -5.46 11.61
CA CYS A 72 -3.28 -6.84 11.34
C CYS A 72 -2.30 -7.41 12.38
N THR A 73 -1.75 -6.58 13.28
CA THR A 73 -0.82 -7.08 14.31
C THR A 73 -1.58 -7.42 15.60
N LYS A 74 -1.67 -8.72 15.92
CA LYS A 74 -2.32 -9.18 17.15
C LYS A 74 -1.42 -9.13 18.37
N LYS A 75 -0.15 -9.52 18.23
CA LYS A 75 0.81 -9.58 19.34
C LYS A 75 2.09 -8.83 19.02
N ARG A 76 2.76 -9.20 17.95
CA ARG A 76 4.07 -8.72 17.55
C ARG A 76 4.22 -8.82 16.03
N ALA A 77 4.93 -7.90 15.42
CA ALA A 77 5.22 -7.90 13.99
C ALA A 77 6.68 -8.29 13.73
N ALA A 78 6.91 -9.16 12.76
CA ALA A 78 8.22 -9.39 12.16
C ALA A 78 8.34 -8.51 10.91
N VAL A 79 9.36 -7.66 10.86
CA VAL A 79 9.57 -6.74 9.73
C VAL A 79 10.86 -7.11 9.03
N PHE A 80 10.76 -7.55 7.78
CA PHE A 80 11.91 -7.84 6.94
C PHE A 80 12.24 -6.59 6.11
N SER A 81 13.44 -6.05 6.30
CA SER A 81 13.85 -4.80 5.66
C SER A 81 15.05 -5.01 4.74
N VAL A 82 14.87 -4.62 3.50
CA VAL A 82 15.93 -4.55 2.47
C VAL A 82 16.28 -3.09 2.13
N GLY A 83 15.72 -2.12 2.85
CA GLY A 83 15.96 -0.69 2.60
C GLY A 83 14.89 0.22 3.22
N ALA A 84 14.83 1.45 2.73
CA ALA A 84 14.05 2.55 3.32
C ALA A 84 12.57 2.24 3.58
N PHE A 85 11.91 1.48 2.70
CA PHE A 85 10.49 1.13 2.87
C PHE A 85 10.29 0.08 3.96
N GLY A 86 11.16 -0.93 4.06
CA GLY A 86 11.16 -1.88 5.17
C GLY A 86 11.41 -1.20 6.51
N ASP A 87 12.43 -0.31 6.58
CA ASP A 87 12.72 0.48 7.77
C ASP A 87 11.53 1.37 8.17
N ARG A 88 10.76 1.88 7.19
CA ARG A 88 9.54 2.65 7.45
C ARG A 88 8.47 1.81 8.14
N TRP A 89 8.27 0.56 7.74
CA TRP A 89 7.35 -0.36 8.42
C TRP A 89 7.73 -0.56 9.89
N PHE A 90 9.01 -0.81 10.17
CA PHE A 90 9.49 -0.96 11.55
C PHE A 90 9.30 0.33 12.36
N LYS A 91 9.67 1.49 11.79
CA LYS A 91 9.45 2.79 12.43
C LYS A 91 7.96 3.02 12.74
N MET A 92 7.09 2.65 11.81
CA MET A 92 5.64 2.80 11.97
C MET A 92 5.13 1.94 13.13
N ALA A 93 5.56 0.68 13.24
CA ALA A 93 5.23 -0.18 14.38
C ALA A 93 5.65 0.46 15.70
N LYS A 94 6.91 0.91 15.79
CA LYS A 94 7.46 1.55 17.00
C LYS A 94 6.70 2.81 17.38
N THR A 95 6.38 3.69 16.40
CA THR A 95 5.65 4.95 16.66
C THR A 95 4.23 4.69 17.16
N ASN A 96 3.63 3.58 16.76
CA ASN A 96 2.29 3.17 17.20
C ASN A 96 2.31 2.25 18.44
N ASN A 97 3.46 2.11 19.13
CA ASN A 97 3.64 1.25 20.30
C ASN A 97 3.29 -0.22 20.03
N ILE A 98 3.48 -0.67 18.80
CA ILE A 98 3.27 -2.07 18.40
C ILE A 98 4.61 -2.81 18.57
N PRO A 99 4.67 -3.89 19.36
CA PRO A 99 5.87 -4.70 19.45
C PRO A 99 6.29 -5.21 18.08
N ALA A 100 7.56 -4.99 17.73
CA ALA A 100 8.08 -5.41 16.44
C ALA A 100 9.58 -5.71 16.51
N ASP A 101 10.00 -6.70 15.74
CA ASP A 101 11.39 -7.01 15.46
C ASP A 101 11.72 -6.68 14.01
N VAL A 102 12.93 -6.24 13.76
CA VAL A 102 13.41 -5.95 12.41
C VAL A 102 14.55 -6.91 12.04
N PHE A 103 14.40 -7.54 10.89
CA PHE A 103 15.37 -8.42 10.28
C PHE A 103 15.87 -7.76 9.00
N LYS A 104 17.14 -7.34 8.99
CA LYS A 104 17.71 -6.57 7.88
C LYS A 104 18.57 -7.44 6.98
N SER A 105 18.32 -7.36 5.68
CA SER A 105 19.24 -7.83 4.67
C SER A 105 20.26 -6.72 4.33
N GLU A 106 21.41 -7.09 3.82
CA GLU A 106 22.34 -6.14 3.21
C GLU A 106 21.70 -5.48 1.98
N LEU A 107 22.12 -4.25 1.68
CA LEU A 107 21.60 -3.52 0.52
C LEU A 107 21.85 -4.32 -0.78
N GLY A 108 20.81 -4.49 -1.55
CA GLY A 108 20.84 -5.28 -2.79
C GLY A 108 20.62 -6.78 -2.60
N GLN A 109 20.48 -7.26 -1.35
CA GLN A 109 20.16 -8.66 -1.07
C GLN A 109 18.67 -8.83 -0.74
N PRO A 110 17.98 -9.85 -1.29
CA PRO A 110 16.58 -10.11 -1.00
C PRO A 110 16.39 -10.69 0.41
N THR A 111 15.18 -10.62 0.93
CA THR A 111 14.75 -11.48 2.04
C THR A 111 14.60 -12.90 1.52
N THR A 112 15.20 -13.88 2.20
CA THR A 112 15.11 -15.31 1.83
C THR A 112 14.11 -16.06 2.70
N PRO A 113 13.58 -17.21 2.24
CA PRO A 113 12.72 -18.07 3.05
C PRO A 113 13.37 -18.48 4.38
N GLU A 114 14.66 -18.79 4.35
CA GLU A 114 15.43 -19.21 5.53
C GLU A 114 15.51 -18.10 6.59
N MET A 115 15.65 -16.83 6.16
CA MET A 115 15.56 -15.68 7.06
C MET A 115 14.19 -15.58 7.74
N VAL A 116 13.12 -15.86 6.98
CA VAL A 116 11.76 -15.82 7.51
C VAL A 116 11.55 -16.96 8.51
N GLU A 117 11.97 -18.18 8.18
CA GLU A 117 11.89 -19.33 9.10
C GLU A 117 12.64 -19.07 10.40
N ALA A 118 13.87 -18.60 10.32
CA ALA A 118 14.69 -18.30 11.50
C ALA A 118 14.08 -17.17 12.38
N ALA A 119 13.37 -16.24 11.79
CA ALA A 119 12.73 -15.14 12.51
C ALA A 119 11.42 -15.52 13.20
N LEU A 120 10.78 -16.62 12.81
CA LEU A 120 9.50 -17.07 13.34
C LEU A 120 9.63 -18.21 14.37
N GLN A 121 10.82 -18.72 14.59
CA GLN A 121 11.16 -19.67 15.67
C GLN A 121 11.39 -18.94 17.01
#